data_608c1189d328475706f4ff3b45930e1a
#
_entry.id   608c1189d328475706f4ff3b45930e1a
#
_cell.length_a   1.000
_cell.length_b   1.000
_cell.length_c   1.000
_cell.angle_alpha   90.00
_cell.angle_beta   90.00
_cell.angle_gamma   90.00
#
_symmetry.space_group_name_H-M   'P 1'
#
loop_
_entity.id
_entity.type
_entity.pdbx_description
1 polymer ?
#
loop_
_entity_poly.entity_id
_entity_poly.type
_entity_poly.pdbx_seq_one_letter_code
_entity_poly.pdbx_strand_id
1 'polypeptide(L)'
;AAVSSLLSDNSVESKGEALSPYLDATNNYNHNIVTFDYAIAPALNNLRNGVHDTYIALPNLSELKKDLEEARANPKTAGVYKDIDAEADAVLAILKDLAPLSEKMESYYSSKGYMADSYAESDRMAAQFLPLYDQFDAAYDKFDATVTKHFKELRVAQLEEMRKDGRVNAANYLELTIKTRELVDM
;
A
#
# COMPACT_ATOMS: atom_id res chain seq x y z
N ALA A 1 37.10 -11.67 20.39
CA ALA A 1 35.67 -11.95 20.40
C ALA A 1 34.96 -10.78 19.74
N ALA A 2 34.39 -11.05 18.60
CA ALA A 2 33.81 -10.08 17.67
C ALA A 2 32.50 -9.50 18.24
N VAL A 3 32.53 -8.24 18.65
CA VAL A 3 31.37 -7.36 18.70
C VAL A 3 31.51 -6.45 17.46
N SER A 4 31.30 -7.04 16.30
CA SER A 4 31.35 -6.30 15.04
C SER A 4 29.95 -6.25 14.48
N SER A 5 29.51 -5.01 14.18
CA SER A 5 28.47 -4.64 13.23
C SER A 5 27.00 -5.00 13.59
N LEU A 6 26.48 -4.33 14.59
CA LEU A 6 25.09 -3.88 14.61
C LEU A 6 25.04 -2.34 14.47
N LEU A 7 25.97 -1.77 13.74
CA LEU A 7 25.80 -0.45 13.19
C LEU A 7 24.91 -0.64 11.95
N SER A 8 23.64 -0.28 12.08
CA SER A 8 22.76 -0.13 10.93
C SER A 8 23.51 0.71 9.89
N ASP A 9 23.84 0.09 8.77
CA ASP A 9 24.45 0.80 7.65
C ASP A 9 23.48 1.89 7.21
N ASN A 10 23.83 3.15 7.46
CA ASN A 10 23.01 4.33 7.16
C ASN A 10 23.31 4.88 5.76
N SER A 11 23.93 4.08 4.88
CA SER A 11 24.18 4.47 3.51
C SER A 11 22.88 4.72 2.74
N VAL A 12 22.97 5.54 1.69
CA VAL A 12 21.82 5.79 0.79
C VAL A 12 21.35 4.49 0.14
N GLU A 13 22.27 3.58 -0.16
CA GLU A 13 21.99 2.26 -0.74
C GLU A 13 21.17 1.39 0.24
N SER A 14 21.62 1.23 1.48
CA SER A 14 20.93 0.41 2.48
C SER A 14 19.55 0.98 2.84
N LYS A 15 19.40 2.30 2.87
CA LYS A 15 18.10 2.97 3.02
C LYS A 15 17.18 2.69 1.84
N GLY A 16 17.72 2.67 0.62
CA GLY A 16 16.98 2.30 -0.59
C GLY A 16 16.47 0.85 -0.55
N GLU A 17 17.35 -0.09 -0.17
CA GLU A 17 16.96 -1.49 0.01
C GLU A 17 15.87 -1.66 1.07
N ALA A 18 15.97 -0.93 2.18
CA ALA A 18 14.99 -0.98 3.26
C ALA A 18 13.62 -0.40 2.88
N LEU A 19 13.59 0.63 2.02
CA LEU A 19 12.36 1.29 1.58
C LEU A 19 11.64 0.51 0.48
N SER A 20 12.39 -0.24 -0.36
CA SER A 20 11.86 -0.91 -1.56
C SER A 20 10.64 -1.80 -1.30
N PRO A 21 10.59 -2.68 -0.28
CA PRO A 21 9.42 -3.51 -0.04
C PRO A 21 8.15 -2.70 0.26
N TYR A 22 8.26 -1.57 0.94
CA TYR A 22 7.12 -0.69 1.19
C TYR A 22 6.66 0.05 -0.07
N LEU A 23 7.61 0.50 -0.90
CA LEU A 23 7.31 1.09 -2.21
C LEU A 23 6.62 0.08 -3.13
N ASP A 24 7.08 -1.16 -3.14
CA ASP A 24 6.48 -2.22 -3.96
C ASP A 24 5.05 -2.49 -3.51
N ALA A 25 4.80 -2.59 -2.19
CA ALA A 25 3.46 -2.77 -1.63
C ALA A 25 2.51 -1.63 -2.01
N THR A 26 2.94 -0.37 -1.86
CA THR A 26 2.10 0.80 -2.24
C THR A 26 1.89 0.86 -3.74
N ASN A 27 2.91 0.64 -4.55
CA ASN A 27 2.79 0.67 -6.01
C ASN A 27 1.84 -0.42 -6.53
N ASN A 28 1.94 -1.65 -6.01
CA ASN A 28 1.06 -2.76 -6.40
C ASN A 28 -0.41 -2.44 -6.05
N TYR A 29 -0.66 -1.96 -4.83
CA TYR A 29 -2.01 -1.62 -4.41
C TYR A 29 -2.58 -0.45 -5.18
N ASN A 30 -1.84 0.65 -5.32
CA ASN A 30 -2.29 1.84 -6.05
C ASN A 30 -2.52 1.53 -7.53
N HIS A 31 -1.68 0.69 -8.15
CA HIS A 31 -1.90 0.21 -9.50
C HIS A 31 -3.19 -0.61 -9.63
N ASN A 32 -3.50 -1.47 -8.67
CA ASN A 32 -4.75 -2.22 -8.65
C ASN A 32 -5.96 -1.27 -8.58
N ILE A 33 -5.94 -0.30 -7.65
CA ILE A 33 -7.02 0.69 -7.53
C ILE A 33 -7.21 1.45 -8.84
N VAL A 34 -6.16 2.03 -9.41
CA VAL A 34 -6.25 2.82 -10.65
C VAL A 34 -6.74 1.96 -11.84
N THR A 35 -6.24 0.72 -11.94
CA THR A 35 -6.59 -0.17 -13.06
C THR A 35 -8.05 -0.59 -13.01
N PHE A 36 -8.60 -0.84 -11.82
CA PHE A 36 -9.95 -1.37 -11.62
C PHE A 36 -10.94 -0.36 -11.03
N ASP A 37 -10.60 0.93 -10.99
CA ASP A 37 -11.43 2.00 -10.43
C ASP A 37 -12.83 2.02 -11.03
N TYR A 38 -12.96 1.78 -12.33
CA TYR A 38 -14.24 1.71 -13.05
C TYR A 38 -15.21 0.65 -12.49
N ALA A 39 -14.69 -0.35 -11.75
CA ALA A 39 -15.51 -1.39 -11.13
C ALA A 39 -15.53 -1.25 -9.59
N ILE A 40 -14.41 -0.87 -8.96
CA ILE A 40 -14.29 -0.75 -7.50
C ILE A 40 -15.09 0.44 -6.97
N ALA A 41 -14.94 1.62 -7.55
CA ALA A 41 -15.62 2.81 -7.05
C ALA A 41 -17.16 2.70 -7.11
N PRO A 42 -17.78 2.22 -8.22
CA PRO A 42 -19.21 1.95 -8.22
C PRO A 42 -19.66 0.90 -7.21
N ALA A 43 -18.88 -0.18 -7.02
CA ALA A 43 -19.22 -1.23 -6.07
C ALA A 43 -19.24 -0.71 -4.62
N LEU A 44 -18.22 0.05 -4.21
CA LEU A 44 -18.19 0.69 -2.91
C LEU A 44 -19.34 1.69 -2.71
N ASN A 45 -19.65 2.47 -3.74
CA ASN A 45 -20.77 3.40 -3.71
C ASN A 45 -22.11 2.66 -3.57
N ASN A 46 -22.32 1.56 -4.31
CA ASN A 46 -23.52 0.74 -4.21
C ASN A 46 -23.67 0.14 -2.80
N LEU A 47 -22.59 -0.40 -2.22
CA LEU A 47 -22.61 -0.89 -0.84
C LEU A 47 -23.00 0.20 0.14
N ARG A 48 -22.45 1.41 0.02
CA ARG A 48 -22.77 2.55 0.91
C ARG A 48 -24.24 3.00 0.82
N ASN A 49 -24.83 2.85 -0.36
CA ASN A 49 -26.20 3.26 -0.62
C ASN A 49 -27.23 2.11 -0.49
N GLY A 50 -26.81 0.92 -0.06
CA GLY A 50 -27.68 -0.25 0.04
C GLY A 50 -28.24 -0.70 -1.31
N VAL A 51 -27.50 -0.43 -2.40
CA VAL A 51 -27.88 -0.87 -3.76
C VAL A 51 -27.33 -2.26 -3.99
N HIS A 52 -28.21 -3.18 -4.29
CA HIS A 52 -27.86 -4.57 -4.59
C HIS A 52 -27.49 -4.74 -6.06
N ASP A 53 -26.37 -5.43 -6.29
CA ASP A 53 -25.88 -5.77 -7.61
C ASP A 53 -25.68 -7.30 -7.70
N THR A 54 -25.46 -7.82 -8.89
CA THR A 54 -25.17 -9.24 -9.11
C THR A 54 -23.68 -9.56 -9.12
N TYR A 55 -22.85 -8.54 -9.03
CA TYR A 55 -21.39 -8.61 -9.04
C TYR A 55 -20.81 -7.57 -8.07
N ILE A 56 -19.69 -7.89 -7.47
CA ILE A 56 -18.94 -6.95 -6.66
C ILE A 56 -17.46 -6.98 -7.07
N ALA A 57 -16.84 -5.81 -7.17
CA ALA A 57 -15.40 -5.65 -7.30
C ALA A 57 -14.89 -4.91 -6.06
N LEU A 58 -13.95 -5.50 -5.35
CA LEU A 58 -13.32 -4.91 -4.17
C LEU A 58 -11.82 -4.72 -4.41
N PRO A 59 -11.17 -3.80 -3.68
CA PRO A 59 -9.72 -3.65 -3.72
C PRO A 59 -9.00 -4.96 -3.33
N ASN A 60 -7.83 -5.22 -3.92
CA ASN A 60 -7.04 -6.41 -3.59
C ASN A 60 -6.33 -6.27 -2.22
N LEU A 61 -7.10 -6.37 -1.16
CA LEU A 61 -6.66 -6.17 0.22
C LEU A 61 -5.78 -7.32 0.73
N SER A 62 -6.01 -8.54 0.23
CA SER A 62 -5.23 -9.73 0.62
C SER A 62 -3.80 -9.67 0.09
N GLU A 63 -3.59 -9.16 -1.12
CA GLU A 63 -2.25 -8.96 -1.67
C GLU A 63 -1.50 -7.86 -0.92
N LEU A 64 -2.14 -6.73 -0.64
CA LEU A 64 -1.54 -5.66 0.17
C LEU A 64 -1.15 -6.18 1.56
N LYS A 65 -2.04 -6.96 2.21
CA LYS A 65 -1.73 -7.57 3.51
C LYS A 65 -0.47 -8.44 3.43
N LYS A 66 -0.39 -9.30 2.43
CA LYS A 66 0.77 -10.18 2.21
C LYS A 66 2.05 -9.37 1.99
N ASP A 67 2.02 -8.38 1.09
CA ASP A 67 3.18 -7.54 0.77
C ASP A 67 3.69 -6.81 2.03
N LEU A 68 2.80 -6.28 2.85
CA LEU A 68 3.17 -5.61 4.10
C LEU A 68 3.70 -6.59 5.16
N GLU A 69 3.12 -7.79 5.28
CA GLU A 69 3.64 -8.83 6.17
C GLU A 69 5.05 -9.26 5.78
N GLU A 70 5.32 -9.42 4.48
CA GLU A 70 6.65 -9.74 3.95
C GLU A 70 7.64 -8.59 4.20
N ALA A 71 7.24 -7.34 3.99
CA ALA A 71 8.07 -6.17 4.28
C ALA A 71 8.44 -6.10 5.78
N ARG A 72 7.47 -6.32 6.68
CA ARG A 72 7.68 -6.32 8.13
C ARG A 72 8.53 -7.49 8.63
N ALA A 73 8.49 -8.62 7.94
CA ALA A 73 9.31 -9.80 8.25
C ALA A 73 10.75 -9.69 7.69
N ASN A 74 11.01 -8.75 6.78
CA ASN A 74 12.33 -8.60 6.16
C ASN A 74 13.30 -7.87 7.11
N PRO A 75 14.40 -8.53 7.55
CA PRO A 75 15.36 -7.94 8.48
C PRO A 75 16.12 -6.73 7.91
N LYS A 76 16.17 -6.55 6.59
CA LYS A 76 16.76 -5.37 5.96
C LYS A 76 15.81 -4.17 5.95
N THR A 77 14.52 -4.38 6.12
CA THR A 77 13.46 -3.37 6.07
C THR A 77 13.02 -2.96 7.47
N ALA A 78 12.69 -3.93 8.30
CA ALA A 78 12.16 -3.71 9.64
C ALA A 78 13.15 -2.93 10.54
N GLY A 79 12.66 -1.86 11.15
CA GLY A 79 13.42 -1.04 12.10
C GLY A 79 14.23 0.10 11.48
N VAL A 80 14.34 0.18 10.16
CA VAL A 80 15.07 1.27 9.47
C VAL A 80 14.23 2.55 9.42
N TYR A 81 12.96 2.44 9.04
CA TYR A 81 11.99 3.53 8.99
C TYR A 81 10.90 3.29 10.03
N LYS A 82 11.14 3.73 11.28
CA LYS A 82 10.24 3.42 12.41
C LYS A 82 8.84 4.00 12.28
N ASP A 83 8.69 5.13 11.61
CA ASP A 83 7.40 5.75 11.29
C ASP A 83 6.62 4.92 10.26
N ILE A 84 7.27 4.49 9.18
CA ILE A 84 6.67 3.59 8.19
C ILE A 84 6.29 2.26 8.84
N ASP A 85 7.18 1.68 9.66
CA ASP A 85 6.92 0.43 10.37
C ASP A 85 5.65 0.52 11.24
N ALA A 86 5.52 1.60 12.00
CA ALA A 86 4.37 1.81 12.88
C ALA A 86 3.05 1.98 12.09
N GLU A 87 3.12 2.67 10.96
CA GLU A 87 1.96 2.89 10.09
C GLU A 87 1.59 1.62 9.31
N ALA A 88 2.57 0.84 8.85
CA ALA A 88 2.35 -0.48 8.26
C ALA A 88 1.69 -1.45 9.25
N ASP A 89 2.14 -1.45 10.50
CA ASP A 89 1.54 -2.27 11.56
C ASP A 89 0.09 -1.84 11.85
N ALA A 90 -0.21 -0.54 11.80
CA ALA A 90 -1.59 -0.03 11.94
C ALA A 90 -2.49 -0.48 10.78
N VAL A 91 -2.01 -0.41 9.54
CA VAL A 91 -2.72 -0.92 8.36
C VAL A 91 -2.95 -2.44 8.47
N LEU A 92 -1.92 -3.21 8.85
CA LEU A 92 -2.02 -4.66 9.03
C LEU A 92 -3.02 -5.06 10.11
N ALA A 93 -3.12 -4.29 11.20
CA ALA A 93 -4.09 -4.54 12.26
C ALA A 93 -5.54 -4.49 11.74
N ILE A 94 -5.84 -3.58 10.82
CA ILE A 94 -7.16 -3.47 10.19
C ILE A 94 -7.35 -4.56 9.13
N LEU A 95 -6.33 -4.81 8.29
CA LEU A 95 -6.38 -5.82 7.23
C LEU A 95 -6.58 -7.24 7.75
N LYS A 96 -6.20 -7.50 9.00
CA LYS A 96 -6.42 -8.80 9.66
C LYS A 96 -7.89 -9.23 9.61
N ASP A 97 -8.81 -8.28 9.79
CA ASP A 97 -10.24 -8.55 9.78
C ASP A 97 -10.88 -8.16 8.43
N LEU A 98 -10.41 -7.10 7.81
CA LEU A 98 -10.99 -6.56 6.58
C LEU A 98 -10.69 -7.45 5.35
N ALA A 99 -9.48 -7.98 5.20
CA ALA A 99 -9.13 -8.79 4.04
C ALA A 99 -9.94 -10.10 3.95
N PRO A 100 -10.07 -10.91 5.02
CA PRO A 100 -10.94 -12.09 4.98
C PRO A 100 -12.41 -11.76 4.75
N LEU A 101 -12.89 -10.63 5.25
CA LEU A 101 -14.27 -10.18 5.02
C LEU A 101 -14.49 -9.81 3.55
N SER A 102 -13.53 -9.14 2.93
CA SER A 102 -13.53 -8.84 1.50
C SER A 102 -13.62 -10.11 0.64
N GLU A 103 -12.76 -11.10 0.91
CA GLU A 103 -12.78 -12.38 0.21
C GLU A 103 -14.12 -13.13 0.39
N LYS A 104 -14.68 -13.06 1.60
CA LYS A 104 -15.99 -13.67 1.88
C LYS A 104 -17.09 -12.99 1.07
N MET A 105 -17.07 -11.67 0.95
CA MET A 105 -18.03 -10.93 0.12
C MET A 105 -17.91 -11.32 -1.34
N GLU A 106 -16.69 -11.35 -1.89
CA GLU A 106 -16.46 -11.75 -3.29
C GLU A 106 -16.90 -13.19 -3.55
N SER A 107 -16.61 -14.09 -2.62
CA SER A 107 -17.06 -15.49 -2.70
C SER A 107 -18.60 -15.64 -2.67
N TYR A 108 -19.27 -14.85 -1.85
CA TYR A 108 -20.73 -14.82 -1.78
C TYR A 108 -21.36 -14.36 -3.11
N TYR A 109 -20.82 -13.29 -3.72
CA TYR A 109 -21.32 -12.82 -5.00
C TYR A 109 -20.98 -13.77 -6.15
N SER A 110 -19.78 -14.33 -6.19
CA SER A 110 -19.36 -15.27 -7.24
C SER A 110 -20.15 -16.58 -7.19
N SER A 111 -20.52 -17.06 -6.00
CA SER A 111 -21.40 -18.22 -5.81
C SER A 111 -22.89 -17.92 -5.97
N LYS A 112 -23.26 -16.67 -6.23
CA LYS A 112 -24.65 -16.18 -6.33
C LYS A 112 -25.47 -16.44 -5.05
N GLY A 113 -24.83 -16.35 -3.87
CA GLY A 113 -25.49 -16.53 -2.57
C GLY A 113 -26.73 -15.64 -2.41
N TYR A 114 -26.72 -14.46 -3.01
CA TYR A 114 -27.83 -13.51 -3.00
C TYR A 114 -29.15 -14.07 -3.58
N MET A 115 -29.09 -15.09 -4.41
CA MET A 115 -30.30 -15.75 -4.92
C MET A 115 -31.00 -16.58 -3.86
N ALA A 116 -30.27 -17.06 -2.85
CA ALA A 116 -30.83 -17.89 -1.79
C ALA A 116 -31.42 -17.07 -0.62
N ASP A 117 -30.86 -15.89 -0.35
CA ASP A 117 -31.19 -15.09 0.85
C ASP A 117 -31.66 -13.67 0.56
N SER A 118 -31.87 -13.31 -0.73
CA SER A 118 -32.28 -11.97 -1.15
C SER A 118 -31.37 -10.87 -0.61
N TYR A 119 -30.05 -11.06 -0.66
CA TYR A 119 -28.98 -10.17 -0.22
C TYR A 119 -28.83 -9.97 1.30
N ALA A 120 -29.54 -10.75 2.14
CA ALA A 120 -29.46 -10.56 3.58
C ALA A 120 -28.04 -10.70 4.14
N GLU A 121 -27.26 -11.67 3.67
CA GLU A 121 -25.85 -11.83 4.07
C GLU A 121 -24.97 -10.72 3.49
N SER A 122 -25.26 -10.24 2.26
CA SER A 122 -24.55 -9.08 1.70
C SER A 122 -24.70 -7.84 2.58
N ASP A 123 -25.93 -7.51 2.99
CA ASP A 123 -26.20 -6.35 3.85
C ASP A 123 -25.51 -6.48 5.20
N ARG A 124 -25.49 -7.69 5.77
CA ARG A 124 -24.80 -7.97 7.03
C ARG A 124 -23.28 -7.80 6.89
N MET A 125 -22.68 -8.30 5.81
CA MET A 125 -21.25 -8.13 5.55
C MET A 125 -20.89 -6.66 5.25
N ALA A 126 -21.71 -5.96 4.47
CA ALA A 126 -21.52 -4.54 4.17
C ALA A 126 -21.51 -3.67 5.42
N ALA A 127 -22.40 -3.95 6.38
CA ALA A 127 -22.44 -3.24 7.66
C ALA A 127 -21.16 -3.43 8.50
N GLN A 128 -20.43 -4.52 8.32
CA GLN A 128 -19.13 -4.77 8.96
C GLN A 128 -17.98 -4.21 8.11
N PHE A 129 -18.05 -4.39 6.80
CA PHE A 129 -17.00 -4.02 5.85
C PHE A 129 -16.78 -2.50 5.78
N LEU A 130 -17.84 -1.72 5.63
CA LEU A 130 -17.74 -0.28 5.38
C LEU A 130 -17.01 0.49 6.49
N PRO A 131 -17.32 0.30 7.79
CA PRO A 131 -16.58 0.97 8.85
C PRO A 131 -15.10 0.56 8.92
N LEU A 132 -14.78 -0.71 8.66
CA LEU A 132 -13.40 -1.19 8.61
C LEU A 132 -12.67 -0.63 7.39
N TYR A 133 -13.34 -0.56 6.24
CA TYR A 133 -12.77 0.00 5.04
C TYR A 133 -12.46 1.50 5.20
N ASP A 134 -13.34 2.28 5.83
CA ASP A 134 -13.08 3.70 6.11
C ASP A 134 -11.89 3.89 7.06
N GLN A 135 -11.74 3.03 8.06
CA GLN A 135 -10.56 3.04 8.93
C GLN A 135 -9.27 2.65 8.17
N PHE A 136 -9.37 1.64 7.30
CA PHE A 136 -8.28 1.21 6.45
C PHE A 136 -7.84 2.33 5.50
N ASP A 137 -8.77 2.96 4.82
CA ASP A 137 -8.51 4.04 3.86
C ASP A 137 -7.72 5.17 4.52
N ALA A 138 -8.17 5.65 5.68
CA ALA A 138 -7.47 6.68 6.44
C ALA A 138 -6.06 6.25 6.93
N ALA A 139 -5.90 5.00 7.36
CA ALA A 139 -4.61 4.47 7.80
C ALA A 139 -3.65 4.26 6.61
N TYR A 140 -4.18 3.78 5.48
CA TYR A 140 -3.42 3.57 4.26
C TYR A 140 -2.93 4.89 3.66
N ASP A 141 -3.77 5.91 3.57
CA ASP A 141 -3.39 7.24 3.09
C ASP A 141 -2.22 7.81 3.86
N LYS A 142 -2.23 7.65 5.18
CA LYS A 142 -1.13 8.10 6.04
C LYS A 142 0.14 7.31 5.75
N PHE A 143 0.06 5.99 5.65
CA PHE A 143 1.17 5.11 5.33
C PHE A 143 1.78 5.45 3.96
N ASP A 144 0.96 5.56 2.91
CA ASP A 144 1.40 5.89 1.56
C ASP A 144 2.07 7.27 1.49
N ALA A 145 1.52 8.27 2.18
CA ALA A 145 2.12 9.60 2.27
C ALA A 145 3.50 9.57 2.95
N THR A 146 3.68 8.77 4.00
CA THR A 146 4.96 8.64 4.71
C THR A 146 6.00 7.90 3.86
N VAL A 147 5.60 6.82 3.17
CA VAL A 147 6.47 6.11 2.21
C VAL A 147 6.91 7.05 1.08
N THR A 148 5.97 7.81 0.51
CA THR A 148 6.25 8.78 -0.55
C THR A 148 7.21 9.88 -0.09
N LYS A 149 7.05 10.39 1.13
CA LYS A 149 7.96 11.38 1.73
C LYS A 149 9.39 10.84 1.80
N HIS A 150 9.59 9.66 2.40
CA HIS A 150 10.91 9.04 2.50
C HIS A 150 11.52 8.71 1.15
N PHE A 151 10.70 8.33 0.18
CA PHE A 151 11.18 8.11 -1.19
C PHE A 151 11.73 9.40 -1.82
N LYS A 152 11.04 10.54 -1.66
CA LYS A 152 11.51 11.84 -2.15
C LYS A 152 12.82 12.27 -1.46
N GLU A 153 12.91 12.12 -0.15
CA GLU A 153 14.13 12.40 0.63
C GLU A 153 15.31 11.52 0.17
N LEU A 154 15.08 10.25 -0.07
CA LEU A 154 16.09 9.31 -0.57
C LEU A 154 16.58 9.71 -1.96
N ARG A 155 15.70 10.14 -2.86
CA ARG A 155 16.08 10.62 -4.21
C ARG A 155 16.96 11.85 -4.15
N VAL A 156 16.67 12.79 -3.25
CA VAL A 156 17.55 13.98 -3.04
C VAL A 156 18.93 13.54 -2.56
N ALA A 157 19.00 12.64 -1.57
CA ALA A 157 20.28 12.13 -1.07
C ALA A 157 21.08 11.39 -2.15
N GLN A 158 20.42 10.59 -3.00
CA GLN A 158 21.06 9.93 -4.14
C GLN A 158 21.66 10.92 -5.14
N LEU A 159 20.95 12.01 -5.44
CA LEU A 159 21.45 13.08 -6.32
C LEU A 159 22.71 13.76 -5.75
N GLU A 160 22.71 14.07 -4.46
CA GLU A 160 23.85 14.68 -3.79
C GLU A 160 25.08 13.78 -3.80
N GLU A 161 24.89 12.49 -3.54
CA GLU A 161 25.96 11.48 -3.58
C GLU A 161 26.53 11.34 -5.00
N MET A 162 25.67 11.23 -6.02
CA MET A 162 26.12 11.19 -7.42
C MET A 162 26.95 12.40 -7.83
N ARG A 163 26.56 13.59 -7.34
CA ARG A 163 27.31 14.84 -7.62
C ARG A 163 28.66 14.86 -6.92
N LYS A 164 28.73 14.41 -5.67
CA LYS A 164 30.01 14.29 -4.93
C LYS A 164 30.98 13.32 -5.59
N ASP A 165 30.45 12.24 -6.16
CA ASP A 165 31.25 11.22 -6.88
C ASP A 165 31.63 11.65 -8.31
N GLY A 166 31.28 12.84 -8.75
CA GLY A 166 31.56 13.33 -10.09
C GLY A 166 30.68 12.71 -11.19
N ARG A 167 29.62 12.00 -10.84
CA ARG A 167 28.67 11.38 -11.77
C ARG A 167 27.62 12.37 -12.25
N VAL A 168 28.06 13.53 -12.76
CA VAL A 168 27.20 14.67 -13.08
C VAL A 168 26.13 14.34 -14.11
N ASN A 169 26.45 13.58 -15.14
CA ASN A 169 25.48 13.21 -16.19
C ASN A 169 24.37 12.30 -15.62
N ALA A 170 24.71 11.36 -14.75
CA ALA A 170 23.74 10.50 -14.09
C ALA A 170 22.86 11.30 -13.12
N ALA A 171 23.43 12.25 -12.37
CA ALA A 171 22.69 13.12 -11.49
C ALA A 171 21.72 14.02 -12.29
N ASN A 172 22.13 14.61 -13.40
CA ASN A 172 21.26 15.43 -14.24
C ASN A 172 20.10 14.63 -14.85
N TYR A 173 20.35 13.40 -15.27
CA TYR A 173 19.31 12.48 -15.77
C TYR A 173 18.29 12.15 -14.67
N LEU A 174 18.76 11.81 -13.49
CA LEU A 174 17.89 11.52 -12.35
C LEU A 174 17.05 12.75 -11.94
N GLU A 175 17.66 13.94 -11.88
CA GLU A 175 16.96 15.19 -11.58
C GLU A 175 15.87 15.50 -12.61
N LEU A 176 16.16 15.30 -13.90
CA LEU A 176 15.19 15.46 -14.97
C LEU A 176 14.00 14.49 -14.78
N THR A 177 14.27 13.24 -14.45
CA THR A 177 13.24 12.22 -14.21
C THR A 177 12.33 12.60 -13.04
N ILE A 178 12.90 13.11 -11.94
CA ILE A 178 12.14 13.58 -10.77
C ILE A 178 11.22 14.75 -11.16
N LYS A 179 11.76 15.77 -11.82
CA LYS A 179 10.99 16.95 -12.24
C LYS A 179 9.89 16.61 -13.24
N THR A 180 10.15 15.69 -14.16
CA THR A 180 9.13 15.24 -15.13
C THR A 180 7.97 14.53 -14.40
N ARG A 181 8.27 13.72 -13.41
CA ARG A 181 7.23 13.02 -12.62
C ARG A 181 6.40 14.00 -11.78
N GLU A 182 7.04 14.98 -11.15
CA GLU A 182 6.34 16.04 -10.41
C GLU A 182 5.37 16.83 -11.30
N LEU A 183 5.72 17.07 -12.57
CA LEU A 183 4.85 17.74 -13.54
C LEU A 183 3.65 16.87 -13.98
N VAL A 184 3.80 15.55 -14.00
CA VAL A 184 2.70 14.62 -14.35
C VAL A 184 1.71 14.45 -13.19
N ASP A 185 2.21 14.56 -11.96
CA ASP A 185 1.41 14.40 -10.73
C ASP A 185 0.67 15.70 -10.32
N MET A 186 0.84 16.81 -11.07
CA MET A 186 0.12 18.08 -10.89
C MET A 186 -1.20 18.13 -11.66
#